data_11f4eec2e4b74271708028580d2e79f4
#
_entry.id   11f4eec2e4b74271708028580d2e79f4
#
_cell.length_a   1.000
_cell.length_b   1.000
_cell.length_c   1.000
_cell.angle_alpha   90.00
_cell.angle_beta   90.00
_cell.angle_gamma   90.00
#
_symmetry.space_group_name_H-M   'P 1'
#
loop_
_entity.id
_entity.type
_entity.pdbx_description
1 polymer ?
#
loop_
_entity_poly.entity_id
_entity_poly.type
_entity_poly.pdbx_seq_one_letter_code
_entity_poly.pdbx_strand_id
1 'polypeptide(L)'
;MRQALIRLNPDIAAHPDRADEVIYNLRACLLSVQTDGLVRANENFMAWPRGEKAMPFGTNGEHVPVCLVDGVQPANNRLSVTNQWTFQAGAVEKRFDVVFLVNGLPLVIGEAKTLTGSAVTWFDGAYQIDRIYEQDVPAMFVPNVFSFATEGRLFRYGAICMSIEL
;
A
#
# COMPACT_ATOMS: atom_id res chain seq x y z
N MET A 1 -6.25 -10.25 1.63
CA MET A 1 -7.17 -9.18 2.06
C MET A 1 -8.51 -9.75 2.55
N ARG A 2 -9.33 -10.43 1.75
CA ARG A 2 -10.67 -10.92 2.12
C ARG A 2 -10.70 -11.67 3.47
N GLN A 3 -9.80 -12.62 3.68
CA GLN A 3 -9.71 -13.35 4.95
C GLN A 3 -9.36 -12.47 6.16
N ALA A 4 -8.58 -11.41 5.96
CA ALA A 4 -8.27 -10.47 7.01
C ALA A 4 -9.49 -9.63 7.39
N LEU A 5 -10.25 -9.16 6.40
CA LEU A 5 -11.50 -8.44 6.64
C LEU A 5 -12.49 -9.28 7.47
N ILE A 6 -12.66 -10.55 7.11
CA ILE A 6 -13.53 -11.47 7.86
C ILE A 6 -13.02 -11.67 9.29
N ARG A 7 -11.70 -11.81 9.48
CA ARG A 7 -11.11 -12.05 10.80
C ARG A 7 -11.19 -10.85 11.73
N LEU A 8 -10.98 -9.63 11.19
CA LEU A 8 -10.85 -8.41 11.98
C LEU A 8 -12.17 -7.68 12.24
N ASN A 9 -13.26 -8.08 11.54
CA ASN A 9 -14.54 -7.37 11.59
C ASN A 9 -15.69 -8.36 11.86
N PRO A 10 -16.28 -8.35 13.08
CA PRO A 10 -17.38 -9.26 13.42
C PRO A 10 -18.58 -9.17 12.47
N ASP A 11 -18.94 -7.95 12.04
CA ASP A 11 -20.07 -7.73 11.12
C ASP A 11 -19.82 -8.29 9.71
N ILE A 12 -18.56 -8.36 9.30
CA ILE A 12 -18.15 -9.01 8.05
C ILE A 12 -18.03 -10.53 8.26
N ALA A 13 -17.61 -10.99 9.45
CA ALA A 13 -17.59 -12.41 9.76
C ALA A 13 -18.99 -13.03 9.72
N ALA A 14 -20.01 -12.31 10.20
CA ALA A 14 -21.41 -12.71 10.13
C ALA A 14 -21.96 -12.76 8.70
N HIS A 15 -21.45 -11.91 7.82
CA HIS A 15 -21.86 -11.77 6.42
C HIS A 15 -20.64 -11.63 5.50
N PRO A 16 -19.97 -12.74 5.11
CA PRO A 16 -18.67 -12.72 4.43
C PRO A 16 -18.65 -11.99 3.07
N ASP A 17 -19.79 -11.84 2.41
CA ASP A 17 -19.90 -11.11 1.14
C ASP A 17 -19.63 -9.59 1.29
N ARG A 18 -19.82 -9.05 2.49
CA ARG A 18 -19.46 -7.65 2.83
C ARG A 18 -17.96 -7.36 2.64
N ALA A 19 -17.12 -8.38 2.74
CA ALA A 19 -15.69 -8.23 2.43
C ALA A 19 -15.45 -7.81 0.98
N ASP A 20 -16.26 -8.29 0.06
CA ASP A 20 -16.13 -7.97 -1.36
C ASP A 20 -16.57 -6.54 -1.66
N GLU A 21 -17.57 -6.02 -0.91
CA GLU A 21 -17.97 -4.60 -0.97
C GLU A 21 -16.84 -3.68 -0.50
N VAL A 22 -16.17 -4.03 0.61
CA VAL A 22 -14.99 -3.27 1.07
C VAL A 22 -13.87 -3.30 0.03
N ILE A 23 -13.57 -4.48 -0.53
CA ILE A 23 -12.54 -4.62 -1.56
C ILE A 23 -12.88 -3.80 -2.81
N TYR A 24 -14.14 -3.74 -3.19
CA TYR A 24 -14.60 -2.90 -4.29
C TYR A 24 -14.30 -1.41 -4.03
N ASN A 25 -14.62 -0.91 -2.83
CA ASN A 25 -14.34 0.47 -2.45
C ASN A 25 -12.82 0.77 -2.41
N LEU A 26 -12.01 -0.17 -1.89
CA LEU A 26 -10.55 -0.02 -1.91
C LEU A 26 -10.00 0.04 -3.34
N ARG A 27 -10.52 -0.81 -4.24
CA ARG A 27 -10.16 -0.76 -5.66
C ARG A 27 -10.55 0.57 -6.31
N ALA A 28 -11.70 1.13 -5.96
CA ALA A 28 -12.10 2.46 -6.44
C ALA A 28 -11.09 3.53 -6.01
N CYS A 29 -10.58 3.48 -4.77
CA CYS A 29 -9.49 4.37 -4.32
C CYS A 29 -8.21 4.18 -5.16
N LEU A 30 -7.83 2.94 -5.51
CA LEU A 30 -6.66 2.70 -6.35
C LEU A 30 -6.84 3.30 -7.76
N LEU A 31 -8.03 3.17 -8.32
CA LEU A 31 -8.33 3.66 -9.67
C LEU A 31 -8.48 5.18 -9.71
N SER A 32 -8.88 5.83 -8.61
CA SER A 32 -9.04 7.28 -8.55
C SER A 32 -7.73 8.04 -8.76
N VAL A 33 -6.58 7.36 -8.66
CA VAL A 33 -5.27 7.96 -8.94
C VAL A 33 -5.19 8.59 -10.34
N GLN A 34 -5.93 8.08 -11.30
CA GLN A 34 -5.95 8.60 -12.67
C GLN A 34 -6.65 9.97 -12.78
N THR A 35 -7.59 10.26 -11.88
CA THR A 35 -8.38 11.51 -11.88
C THR A 35 -7.93 12.46 -10.79
N ASP A 36 -7.59 11.93 -9.62
CA ASP A 36 -7.35 12.73 -8.41
C ASP A 36 -5.86 12.98 -8.16
N GLY A 37 -4.99 12.23 -8.84
CA GLY A 37 -3.55 12.20 -8.57
C GLY A 37 -3.18 11.37 -7.35
N LEU A 38 -1.87 11.05 -7.24
CA LEU A 38 -1.37 10.07 -6.26
C LEU A 38 -1.60 10.51 -4.80
N VAL A 39 -1.30 11.76 -4.47
CA VAL A 39 -1.42 12.26 -3.09
C VAL A 39 -2.85 12.14 -2.58
N ARG A 40 -3.83 12.63 -3.37
CA ARG A 40 -5.23 12.60 -2.96
C ARG A 40 -5.80 11.18 -2.92
N ALA A 41 -5.43 10.33 -3.86
CA ALA A 41 -5.81 8.92 -3.84
C ALA A 41 -5.24 8.19 -2.61
N ASN A 42 -3.99 8.47 -2.24
CA ASN A 42 -3.36 7.95 -1.03
C ASN A 42 -4.07 8.44 0.25
N GLU A 43 -4.36 9.73 0.37
CA GLU A 43 -5.11 10.28 1.51
C GLU A 43 -6.46 9.59 1.68
N ASN A 44 -7.21 9.44 0.58
CA ASN A 44 -8.51 8.76 0.57
C ASN A 44 -8.39 7.28 0.97
N PHE A 45 -7.35 6.60 0.50
CA PHE A 45 -7.07 5.22 0.87
C PHE A 45 -6.68 5.10 2.34
N MET A 46 -5.76 5.94 2.81
CA MET A 46 -5.24 5.88 4.18
C MET A 46 -6.29 6.19 5.25
N ALA A 47 -7.40 6.81 4.90
CA ALA A 47 -8.55 6.95 5.78
C ALA A 47 -9.14 5.59 6.23
N TRP A 48 -8.98 4.53 5.44
CA TRP A 48 -9.44 3.18 5.81
C TRP A 48 -8.61 2.55 6.93
N PRO A 49 -7.28 2.38 6.82
CA PRO A 49 -6.48 1.79 7.91
C PRO A 49 -6.45 2.66 9.17
N ARG A 50 -6.77 3.95 9.08
CA ARG A 50 -6.94 4.83 10.25
C ARG A 50 -8.31 4.68 10.94
N GLY A 51 -9.22 3.85 10.39
CA GLY A 51 -10.55 3.65 10.95
C GLY A 51 -11.53 4.82 10.72
N GLU A 52 -11.22 5.72 9.79
CA GLU A 52 -12.05 6.88 9.44
C GLU A 52 -13.18 6.54 8.44
N LYS A 53 -13.12 5.36 7.84
CA LYS A 53 -14.14 4.86 6.89
C LYS A 53 -15.03 3.83 7.56
N ALA A 54 -16.33 4.00 7.37
CA ALA A 54 -17.36 3.13 7.88
C ALA A 54 -18.26 2.61 6.75
N MET A 55 -18.84 1.43 6.97
CA MET A 55 -19.78 0.81 6.05
C MET A 55 -21.11 0.52 6.77
N PRO A 56 -22.27 0.48 6.06
CA PRO A 56 -23.58 0.28 6.67
C PRO A 56 -23.81 -1.18 7.06
N PHE A 57 -22.90 -1.73 7.87
CA PHE A 57 -22.88 -3.15 8.24
C PHE A 57 -23.48 -3.45 9.61
N GLY A 58 -23.90 -2.43 10.38
CA GLY A 58 -24.61 -2.61 11.64
C GLY A 58 -26.00 -3.23 11.46
N THR A 59 -26.62 -3.65 12.57
CA THR A 59 -27.86 -4.45 12.60
C THR A 59 -29.03 -3.79 11.87
N ASN A 60 -29.16 -2.47 11.95
CA ASN A 60 -30.22 -1.69 11.27
C ASN A 60 -29.65 -0.80 10.15
N GLY A 61 -28.48 -1.17 9.58
CA GLY A 61 -27.78 -0.38 8.58
C GLY A 61 -26.95 0.77 9.17
N GLU A 62 -26.65 0.73 10.47
CA GLU A 62 -25.74 1.69 11.08
C GLU A 62 -24.35 1.56 10.46
N HIS A 63 -23.70 2.72 10.29
CA HIS A 63 -22.34 2.77 9.80
C HIS A 63 -21.35 2.35 10.89
N VAL A 64 -20.63 1.26 10.65
CA VAL A 64 -19.57 0.75 11.54
C VAL A 64 -18.20 0.89 10.89
N PRO A 65 -17.17 1.28 11.64
CA PRO A 65 -15.81 1.36 11.13
C PRO A 65 -15.32 0.00 10.62
N VAL A 66 -14.58 0.00 9.51
CA VAL A 66 -13.98 -1.22 8.95
C VAL A 66 -12.50 -1.27 9.30
N CYS A 67 -12.11 -2.30 10.04
CA CYS A 67 -10.73 -2.56 10.39
C CYS A 67 -9.99 -3.28 9.25
N LEU A 68 -9.05 -2.61 8.60
CA LEU A 68 -8.13 -3.21 7.63
C LEU A 68 -6.84 -3.72 8.28
N VAL A 69 -6.39 -2.99 9.32
CA VAL A 69 -5.14 -3.25 10.05
C VAL A 69 -5.41 -3.03 11.53
N ASP A 70 -5.13 -4.03 12.35
CA ASP A 70 -5.25 -3.91 13.80
C ASP A 70 -3.98 -3.25 14.36
N GLY A 71 -4.06 -1.96 14.66
CA GLY A 71 -2.97 -1.19 15.26
C GLY A 71 -2.82 -1.40 16.77
N VAL A 72 -3.86 -1.93 17.43
CA VAL A 72 -3.86 -2.18 18.88
C VAL A 72 -3.20 -3.53 19.21
N GLN A 73 -3.51 -4.55 18.43
CA GLN A 73 -2.93 -5.88 18.56
C GLN A 73 -2.27 -6.31 17.23
N PRO A 74 -1.02 -5.92 16.97
CA PRO A 74 -0.34 -6.19 15.71
C PRO A 74 -0.28 -7.68 15.33
N ALA A 75 -0.30 -8.59 16.33
CA ALA A 75 -0.33 -10.04 16.13
C ALA A 75 -1.59 -10.53 15.40
N ASN A 76 -2.67 -9.75 15.40
CA ASN A 76 -3.88 -10.06 14.64
C ASN A 76 -3.71 -9.85 13.14
N ASN A 77 -2.64 -9.18 12.71
CA ASN A 77 -2.38 -8.97 11.29
C ASN A 77 -1.53 -10.10 10.71
N ARG A 78 -1.74 -10.36 9.43
CA ARG A 78 -0.81 -11.18 8.64
C ARG A 78 0.24 -10.28 8.02
N LEU A 79 1.46 -10.38 8.52
CA LEU A 79 2.62 -9.70 7.95
C LEU A 79 3.28 -10.64 6.93
N SER A 80 3.65 -10.09 5.77
CA SER A 80 4.40 -10.82 4.76
C SER A 80 5.30 -9.89 3.99
N VAL A 81 6.39 -10.43 3.48
CA VAL A 81 7.30 -9.74 2.57
C VAL A 81 7.41 -10.57 1.30
N THR A 82 7.48 -9.89 0.18
CA THR A 82 7.79 -10.50 -1.11
C THR A 82 8.93 -9.74 -1.76
N ASN A 83 9.73 -10.44 -2.50
CA ASN A 83 10.77 -9.87 -3.36
C ASN A 83 10.38 -10.04 -4.83
N GLN A 84 10.93 -9.16 -5.67
CA GLN A 84 10.75 -9.20 -7.13
C GLN A 84 9.26 -9.23 -7.54
N TRP A 85 8.45 -8.41 -6.85
CA TRP A 85 7.02 -8.31 -7.17
C TRP A 85 6.82 -7.56 -8.48
N THR A 86 6.22 -8.22 -9.44
CA THR A 86 5.78 -7.60 -10.69
C THR A 86 4.37 -7.03 -10.54
N PHE A 87 4.22 -5.75 -10.87
CA PHE A 87 2.94 -5.05 -10.94
C PHE A 87 2.71 -4.53 -12.35
N GLN A 88 1.52 -4.80 -12.88
CA GLN A 88 1.14 -4.37 -14.23
C GLN A 88 -0.04 -3.39 -14.17
N ALA A 89 0.11 -2.25 -14.82
CA ALA A 89 -0.93 -1.24 -15.02
C ALA A 89 -1.10 -1.00 -16.54
N GLY A 90 -2.12 -1.61 -17.12
CA GLY A 90 -2.29 -1.57 -18.57
C GLY A 90 -1.13 -2.24 -19.30
N ALA A 91 -0.44 -1.48 -20.17
CA ALA A 91 0.74 -1.94 -20.91
C ALA A 91 2.06 -1.75 -20.14
N VAL A 92 2.02 -1.06 -19.00
CA VAL A 92 3.23 -0.78 -18.22
C VAL A 92 3.39 -1.84 -17.13
N GLU A 93 4.58 -2.43 -17.07
CA GLU A 93 4.97 -3.39 -16.05
C GLU A 93 6.18 -2.85 -15.28
N LYS A 94 6.15 -2.98 -13.95
CA LYS A 94 7.28 -2.67 -13.07
C LYS A 94 7.50 -3.80 -12.10
N ARG A 95 8.77 -4.05 -11.79
CA ARG A 95 9.20 -5.06 -10.83
C ARG A 95 9.87 -4.38 -9.65
N PHE A 96 9.28 -4.56 -8.48
CA PHE A 96 9.73 -4.01 -7.22
C PHE A 96 10.63 -5.01 -6.49
N ASP A 97 11.76 -4.55 -5.96
CA ASP A 97 12.73 -5.44 -5.31
C ASP A 97 12.17 -6.03 -4.01
N VAL A 98 11.54 -5.21 -3.17
CA VAL A 98 10.96 -5.64 -1.89
C VAL A 98 9.63 -4.96 -1.66
N VAL A 99 8.61 -5.72 -1.27
CA VAL A 99 7.31 -5.19 -0.86
C VAL A 99 6.88 -5.82 0.45
N PHE A 100 6.59 -4.99 1.45
CA PHE A 100 6.01 -5.45 2.71
C PHE A 100 4.50 -5.29 2.68
N LEU A 101 3.82 -6.37 3.06
CA LEU A 101 2.37 -6.43 3.07
C LEU A 101 1.83 -6.63 4.48
N VAL A 102 0.80 -5.87 4.80
CA VAL A 102 -0.03 -6.09 5.98
C VAL A 102 -1.43 -6.49 5.52
N ASN A 103 -1.86 -7.67 5.89
CA ASN A 103 -3.16 -8.23 5.48
C ASN A 103 -3.36 -8.29 3.95
N GLY A 104 -2.26 -8.30 3.17
CA GLY A 104 -2.27 -8.28 1.72
C GLY A 104 -2.32 -6.88 1.10
N LEU A 105 -2.22 -5.81 1.90
CA LEU A 105 -2.02 -4.44 1.44
C LEU A 105 -0.52 -4.16 1.29
N PRO A 106 -0.02 -3.70 0.15
CA PRO A 106 1.38 -3.34 -0.05
C PRO A 106 1.66 -1.96 0.56
N LEU A 107 2.00 -1.94 1.85
CA LEU A 107 2.15 -0.69 2.61
C LEU A 107 3.56 -0.09 2.53
N VAL A 108 4.58 -0.89 2.23
CA VAL A 108 5.95 -0.41 2.11
C VAL A 108 6.59 -1.00 0.86
N ILE A 109 7.24 -0.14 0.09
CA ILE A 109 7.94 -0.50 -1.13
C ILE A 109 9.42 -0.18 -0.95
N GLY A 110 10.29 -1.12 -1.30
CA GLY A 110 11.73 -0.97 -1.17
C GLY A 110 12.46 -1.25 -2.47
N GLU A 111 13.52 -0.47 -2.70
CA GLU A 111 14.46 -0.66 -3.79
C GLU A 111 15.86 -0.91 -3.21
N ALA A 112 16.48 -2.01 -3.61
CA ALA A 112 17.78 -2.45 -3.14
C ALA A 112 18.82 -2.40 -4.27
N LYS A 113 19.86 -1.64 -4.08
CA LYS A 113 20.99 -1.56 -5.02
C LYS A 113 22.18 -2.36 -4.49
N THR A 114 22.93 -2.97 -5.40
CA THR A 114 24.14 -3.74 -5.03
C THR A 114 25.36 -2.84 -4.99
N LEU A 115 26.22 -3.06 -4.00
CA LEU A 115 27.50 -2.35 -3.82
C LEU A 115 28.58 -2.71 -4.86
N THR A 116 28.32 -3.62 -5.80
CA THR A 116 29.31 -4.17 -6.72
C THR A 116 29.74 -3.24 -7.86
N GLY A 117 29.23 -2.01 -7.90
CA GLY A 117 29.67 -0.98 -8.85
C GLY A 117 29.88 0.34 -8.12
N SER A 118 30.99 0.99 -8.33
CA SER A 118 31.39 2.25 -7.67
C SER A 118 30.48 3.46 -7.98
N ALA A 119 29.42 3.29 -8.76
CA ALA A 119 28.55 4.37 -9.23
C ALA A 119 27.09 4.24 -8.82
N VAL A 120 26.62 3.10 -8.31
CA VAL A 120 25.20 2.87 -7.98
C VAL A 120 25.00 2.98 -6.46
N THR A 121 24.14 3.88 -6.05
CA THR A 121 23.90 4.22 -4.63
C THR A 121 22.42 4.06 -4.28
N TRP A 122 22.09 4.23 -2.99
CA TRP A 122 20.69 4.34 -2.54
C TRP A 122 19.93 5.44 -3.29
N PHE A 123 20.61 6.49 -3.75
CA PHE A 123 20.00 7.60 -4.50
C PHE A 123 19.39 7.13 -5.81
N ASP A 124 20.05 6.21 -6.52
CA ASP A 124 19.52 5.62 -7.77
C ASP A 124 18.22 4.83 -7.48
N GLY A 125 18.16 4.13 -6.35
CA GLY A 125 16.96 3.44 -5.91
C GLY A 125 15.84 4.41 -5.55
N ALA A 126 16.16 5.47 -4.83
CA ALA A 126 15.20 6.50 -4.47
C ALA A 126 14.69 7.25 -5.73
N TYR A 127 15.58 7.60 -6.65
CA TYR A 127 15.22 8.18 -7.96
C TYR A 127 14.29 7.27 -8.75
N GLN A 128 14.57 5.97 -8.76
CA GLN A 128 13.74 4.98 -9.46
C GLN A 128 12.32 4.92 -8.88
N ILE A 129 12.17 5.00 -7.56
CA ILE A 129 10.87 5.04 -6.89
C ILE A 129 10.13 6.33 -7.26
N ASP A 130 10.71 7.50 -6.98
CA ASP A 130 10.06 8.80 -7.12
C ASP A 130 9.81 9.17 -8.58
N ARG A 131 10.83 9.04 -9.44
CA ARG A 131 10.76 9.57 -10.82
C ARG A 131 10.26 8.59 -11.85
N ILE A 132 10.25 7.29 -11.52
CA ILE A 132 9.86 6.27 -12.48
C ILE A 132 8.62 5.52 -12.00
N TYR A 133 8.69 4.91 -10.81
CA TYR A 133 7.62 4.02 -10.39
C TYR A 133 6.34 4.75 -9.98
N GLU A 134 6.46 5.85 -9.21
CA GLU A 134 5.29 6.65 -8.82
C GLU A 134 4.58 7.27 -10.02
N GLN A 135 5.31 7.55 -11.10
CA GLN A 135 4.73 8.12 -12.32
C GLN A 135 4.15 7.05 -13.25
N ASP A 136 4.85 5.95 -13.43
CA ASP A 136 4.47 4.93 -14.39
C ASP A 136 3.37 3.99 -13.86
N VAL A 137 3.39 3.71 -12.55
CA VAL A 137 2.42 2.80 -11.89
C VAL A 137 1.90 3.36 -10.56
N PRO A 138 1.34 4.59 -10.55
CA PRO A 138 0.95 5.29 -9.33
C PRO A 138 -0.07 4.51 -8.49
N ALA A 139 -0.89 3.65 -9.10
CA ALA A 139 -1.86 2.84 -8.38
C ALA A 139 -1.21 1.89 -7.35
N MET A 140 0.05 1.46 -7.57
CA MET A 140 0.80 0.65 -6.61
C MET A 140 1.16 1.44 -5.35
N PHE A 141 1.28 2.76 -5.46
CA PHE A 141 1.65 3.66 -4.37
C PHE A 141 0.45 4.26 -3.61
N VAL A 142 -0.77 4.06 -4.08
CA VAL A 142 -1.97 4.52 -3.37
C VAL A 142 -2.06 3.96 -1.95
N PRO A 143 -1.78 2.67 -1.66
CA PRO A 143 -1.77 2.15 -0.30
C PRO A 143 -0.43 2.38 0.44
N ASN A 144 0.56 3.00 -0.19
CA ASN A 144 1.91 3.14 0.37
C ASN A 144 1.94 4.08 1.57
N VAL A 145 2.58 3.63 2.66
CA VAL A 145 2.83 4.43 3.87
C VAL A 145 4.17 5.15 3.75
N PHE A 146 5.19 4.41 3.32
CA PHE A 146 6.50 4.96 2.97
C PHE A 146 7.22 4.01 2.00
N SER A 147 8.19 4.57 1.29
CA SER A 147 9.13 3.81 0.47
C SER A 147 10.54 3.92 1.02
N PHE A 148 11.41 2.97 0.71
CA PHE A 148 12.81 3.04 1.09
C PHE A 148 13.74 2.64 -0.06
N ALA A 149 14.96 3.17 0.01
CA ALA A 149 16.06 2.77 -0.85
C ALA A 149 17.30 2.46 -0.02
N THR A 150 18.05 1.45 -0.41
CA THR A 150 19.27 1.01 0.26
C THR A 150 20.29 0.45 -0.73
N GLU A 151 21.58 0.58 -0.41
CA GLU A 151 22.65 -0.17 -1.06
C GLU A 151 23.41 -1.08 -0.06
N GLY A 152 22.76 -1.32 1.10
CA GLY A 152 23.31 -2.20 2.15
C GLY A 152 24.15 -1.49 3.22
N ARG A 153 24.62 -0.25 3.00
CA ARG A 153 25.30 0.60 4.00
C ARG A 153 24.40 1.70 4.52
N LEU A 154 23.71 2.36 3.61
CA LEU A 154 22.77 3.41 3.93
C LEU A 154 21.34 2.93 3.67
N PHE A 155 20.44 3.39 4.51
CA PHE A 155 19.02 3.16 4.39
C PHE A 155 18.34 4.53 4.45
N ARG A 156 17.57 4.85 3.41
CA ARG A 156 16.80 6.08 3.33
C ARG A 156 15.34 5.74 3.08
N TYR A 157 14.44 6.49 3.68
CA TYR A 157 13.00 6.30 3.48
C TYR A 157 12.31 7.65 3.32
N GLY A 158 11.17 7.65 2.68
CA GLY A 158 10.36 8.84 2.43
C GLY A 158 8.91 8.49 2.11
N ALA A 159 8.03 9.49 2.24
CA ALA A 159 6.65 9.39 1.79
C ALA A 159 6.57 9.49 0.25
N ILE A 160 5.39 9.20 -0.29
CA ILE A 160 5.08 9.42 -1.71
C ILE A 160 5.32 10.90 -2.09
N CYS A 161 5.74 11.13 -3.31
CA CYS A 161 6.01 12.47 -3.87
C CYS A 161 7.00 13.30 -3.04
N MET A 162 7.83 12.67 -2.23
CA MET A 162 8.86 13.35 -1.45
C MET A 162 10.06 13.65 -2.34
N SER A 163 10.41 14.93 -2.51
CA SER A 163 11.60 15.30 -3.30
C SER A 163 12.85 14.66 -2.71
N ILE A 164 13.65 14.05 -3.57
CA ILE A 164 14.99 13.57 -3.22
C ILE A 164 15.91 14.78 -3.27
N GLU A 165 16.09 15.44 -2.14
CA GLU A 165 17.11 16.47 -1.99
C GLU A 165 18.42 15.83 -1.51
N LEU A 166 19.52 16.21 -2.15
CA LEU A 166 20.89 15.80 -1.82
C LEU A 166 21.40 16.52 -0.57
#